data_082bd33ed289ec9e04cd8735b81031a7
#
_entry.id   082bd33ed289ec9e04cd8735b81031a7
#
_cell.length_a   1.000
_cell.length_b   1.000
_cell.length_c   1.000
_cell.angle_alpha   90.00
_cell.angle_beta   90.00
_cell.angle_gamma   90.00
#
_symmetry.space_group_name_H-M   'P 1'
#
loop_
_entity.id
_entity.type
_entity.pdbx_description
1 polymer ?
#
loop_
_entity_poly.entity_id
_entity_poly.type
_entity_poly.pdbx_seq_one_letter_code
_entity_poly.pdbx_strand_id
1 'polypeptide(L)'
;GILAAVGVVAYNGYTNSAKSSNIKSTCKSIEKFIRLETMKCNTGMTDYIFDQTNSLNFLCPLRVQNPGRIAKNAFINYVGYSRCSFCTMKNPFKQEKSLVVFNNWGTINDNHLGYVFISDNNTGIDLYCCHTTPCKDSANHTRLNIIP
;
A
#
# COMPACT_ATOMS: atom_id res chain seq x y z
N GLY A 1 14.68 36.18 19.18
CA GLY A 1 15.19 35.13 18.27
C GLY A 1 15.04 33.68 18.78
N ILE A 2 15.16 33.42 20.09
CA ILE A 2 15.19 32.03 20.63
C ILE A 2 13.84 31.34 20.55
N LEU A 3 12.74 32.02 20.83
CA LEU A 3 11.39 31.43 20.79
C LEU A 3 10.95 31.00 19.38
N ALA A 4 11.37 31.74 18.36
CA ALA A 4 11.08 31.39 16.96
C ALA A 4 11.84 30.13 16.53
N ALA A 5 13.08 29.94 16.96
CA ALA A 5 13.86 28.76 16.63
C ALA A 5 13.29 27.49 17.26
N VAL A 6 12.86 27.54 18.51
CA VAL A 6 12.23 26.42 19.22
C VAL A 6 10.87 26.05 18.58
N GLY A 7 10.08 27.05 18.20
CA GLY A 7 8.79 26.84 17.53
C GLY A 7 8.92 26.12 16.19
N VAL A 8 9.90 26.44 15.37
CA VAL A 8 10.13 25.78 14.06
C VAL A 8 10.51 24.31 14.23
N VAL A 9 11.38 23.99 15.19
CA VAL A 9 11.80 22.59 15.43
C VAL A 9 10.63 21.74 15.92
N ALA A 10 9.84 22.28 16.87
CA ALA A 10 8.65 21.58 17.38
C ALA A 10 7.59 21.37 16.30
N TYR A 11 7.35 22.36 15.44
CA TYR A 11 6.41 22.26 14.33
C TYR A 11 6.83 21.20 13.29
N ASN A 12 8.11 21.16 12.92
CA ASN A 12 8.64 20.16 12.00
C ASN A 12 8.54 18.74 12.58
N GLY A 13 8.82 18.57 13.87
CA GLY A 13 8.65 17.29 14.56
C GLY A 13 7.19 16.80 14.54
N TYR A 14 6.26 17.70 14.84
CA TYR A 14 4.83 17.40 14.82
C TYR A 14 4.33 17.01 13.41
N THR A 15 4.70 17.79 12.39
CA THR A 15 4.27 17.52 11.00
C THR A 15 4.83 16.18 10.49
N ASN A 16 6.07 15.83 10.81
CA ASN A 16 6.65 14.53 10.44
C ASN A 16 5.96 13.37 11.16
N SER A 17 5.63 13.53 12.44
CA SER A 17 4.88 12.55 13.20
C SER A 17 3.47 12.33 12.61
N ALA A 18 2.78 13.40 12.25
CA ALA A 18 1.46 13.32 11.60
C ALA A 18 1.53 12.61 10.25
N LYS A 19 2.53 12.91 9.41
CA LYS A 19 2.78 12.23 8.13
C LYS A 19 3.04 10.73 8.33
N SER A 20 3.89 10.38 9.29
CA SER A 20 4.19 8.99 9.64
C SER A 20 2.93 8.23 10.07
N SER A 21 2.12 8.82 10.94
CA SER A 21 0.86 8.24 11.40
C SER A 21 -0.15 8.05 10.26
N ASN A 22 -0.21 9.00 9.33
CA ASN A 22 -1.03 8.91 8.12
C ASN A 22 -0.61 7.68 7.27
N ILE A 23 0.69 7.51 7.00
CA ILE A 23 1.18 6.35 6.24
C ILE A 23 0.84 5.03 6.93
N LYS A 24 1.06 4.93 8.25
CA LYS A 24 0.70 3.73 9.04
C LYS A 24 -0.78 3.39 8.90
N SER A 25 -1.64 4.37 9.06
CA SER A 25 -3.09 4.22 8.98
C SER A 25 -3.54 3.82 7.56
N THR A 26 -2.99 4.47 6.53
CA THR A 26 -3.30 4.17 5.14
C THR A 26 -2.81 2.77 4.74
N CYS A 27 -1.62 2.37 5.19
CA CYS A 27 -1.12 1.01 4.98
C CYS A 27 -2.07 -0.06 5.53
N LYS A 28 -2.55 0.12 6.77
CA LYS A 28 -3.54 -0.76 7.38
C LYS A 28 -4.89 -0.77 6.64
N SER A 29 -5.31 0.38 6.11
CA SER A 29 -6.55 0.48 5.33
C SER A 29 -6.45 -0.28 4.01
N ILE A 30 -5.32 -0.17 3.32
CA ILE A 30 -5.04 -0.93 2.10
C ILE A 30 -4.98 -2.43 2.38
N GLU A 31 -4.31 -2.84 3.46
CA GLU A 31 -4.29 -4.24 3.89
C GLU A 31 -5.70 -4.79 4.10
N LYS A 32 -6.51 -4.10 4.91
CA LYS A 32 -7.89 -4.52 5.19
C LYS A 32 -8.73 -4.61 3.93
N PHE A 33 -8.57 -3.66 3.02
CA PHE A 33 -9.26 -3.65 1.75
C PHE A 33 -8.88 -4.88 0.90
N ILE A 34 -7.59 -5.14 0.72
CA ILE A 34 -7.11 -6.30 -0.06
C ILE A 34 -7.62 -7.61 0.56
N ARG A 35 -7.51 -7.76 1.89
CA ARG A 35 -8.00 -8.97 2.59
C ARG A 35 -9.51 -9.16 2.42
N LEU A 36 -10.30 -8.09 2.51
CA LEU A 36 -11.74 -8.16 2.34
C LEU A 36 -12.12 -8.59 0.91
N GLU A 37 -11.49 -8.00 -0.09
CA GLU A 37 -11.77 -8.31 -1.49
C GLU A 37 -11.32 -9.75 -1.85
N THR A 38 -10.17 -10.20 -1.36
CA THR A 38 -9.73 -11.58 -1.56
C THR A 38 -10.64 -12.57 -0.84
N MET A 39 -11.14 -12.24 0.35
CA MET A 39 -12.11 -13.08 1.06
C MET A 39 -13.44 -13.18 0.30
N LYS A 40 -14.00 -12.06 -0.18
CA LYS A 40 -15.21 -12.06 -1.01
C LYS A 40 -15.05 -12.92 -2.24
N CYS A 41 -13.90 -12.83 -2.89
CA CYS A 41 -13.56 -13.63 -4.06
C CYS A 41 -13.53 -15.13 -3.74
N ASN A 42 -12.88 -15.52 -2.66
CA ASN A 42 -12.71 -16.92 -2.28
C ASN A 42 -14.00 -17.58 -1.73
N THR A 43 -14.89 -16.78 -1.16
CA THR A 43 -16.19 -17.24 -0.65
C THR A 43 -17.30 -17.23 -1.72
N GLY A 44 -17.00 -16.78 -2.94
CA GLY A 44 -17.98 -16.72 -4.01
C GLY A 44 -19.00 -15.58 -3.88
N MET A 45 -18.70 -14.56 -3.07
CA MET A 45 -19.53 -13.35 -2.93
C MET A 45 -19.42 -12.42 -4.13
N THR A 46 -18.41 -12.61 -4.97
CA THR A 46 -18.21 -11.85 -6.21
C THR A 46 -17.65 -12.78 -7.28
N ASP A 47 -17.98 -12.50 -8.53
CA ASP A 47 -17.48 -13.25 -9.68
C ASP A 47 -16.07 -12.81 -10.08
N TYR A 48 -15.66 -11.61 -9.71
CA TYR A 48 -14.36 -11.04 -10.07
C TYR A 48 -13.72 -10.34 -8.86
N ILE A 49 -12.42 -10.55 -8.68
CA ILE A 49 -11.68 -9.83 -7.63
C ILE A 49 -11.59 -8.34 -7.97
N PHE A 50 -11.74 -7.47 -6.97
CA PHE A 50 -11.72 -6.02 -7.10
C PHE A 50 -12.70 -5.46 -8.15
N ASP A 51 -13.83 -6.12 -8.35
CA ASP A 51 -14.86 -5.68 -9.32
C ASP A 51 -14.37 -5.54 -10.77
N GLN A 52 -13.37 -6.34 -11.14
CA GLN A 52 -12.73 -6.29 -12.46
C GLN A 52 -13.50 -7.15 -13.48
N THR A 53 -14.71 -6.73 -13.84
CA THR A 53 -15.66 -7.45 -14.69
C THR A 53 -15.17 -7.73 -16.14
N ASN A 54 -14.07 -7.12 -16.56
CA ASN A 54 -13.63 -7.14 -17.94
C ASN A 54 -12.48 -8.10 -18.24
N SER A 55 -12.06 -8.94 -17.29
CA SER A 55 -10.93 -9.85 -17.50
C SER A 55 -11.19 -11.22 -16.92
N LEU A 56 -11.26 -12.22 -17.80
CA LEU A 56 -11.35 -13.64 -17.41
C LEU A 56 -10.21 -14.10 -16.49
N ASN A 57 -9.09 -13.35 -16.47
CA ASN A 57 -7.95 -13.64 -15.59
C ASN A 57 -8.20 -13.28 -14.13
N PHE A 58 -9.29 -12.57 -13.82
CA PHE A 58 -9.60 -12.09 -12.47
C PHE A 58 -10.83 -12.75 -11.87
N LEU A 59 -11.25 -13.88 -12.45
CA LEU A 59 -12.38 -14.67 -11.97
C LEU A 59 -12.14 -15.24 -10.58
N CYS A 60 -13.20 -15.26 -9.80
CA CYS A 60 -13.26 -15.87 -8.47
C CYS A 60 -13.82 -17.30 -8.53
N PRO A 61 -13.37 -18.18 -7.62
CA PRO A 61 -12.25 -18.05 -6.71
C PRO A 61 -10.90 -18.11 -7.43
N LEU A 62 -9.86 -17.52 -6.82
CA LEU A 62 -8.51 -17.51 -7.39
C LEU A 62 -7.87 -18.90 -7.33
N ARG A 63 -8.23 -19.78 -8.29
CA ARG A 63 -7.82 -21.21 -8.33
C ARG A 63 -6.63 -21.49 -9.23
N VAL A 64 -5.95 -20.47 -9.70
CA VAL A 64 -4.85 -20.60 -10.68
C VAL A 64 -3.48 -20.62 -10.01
N GLN A 65 -2.50 -21.10 -10.78
CA GLN A 65 -1.10 -20.97 -10.38
C GLN A 65 -0.78 -19.47 -10.17
N ASN A 66 -0.13 -19.16 -9.05
CA ASN A 66 0.25 -17.79 -8.64
C ASN A 66 -0.93 -16.85 -8.32
N PRO A 67 -1.79 -17.19 -7.33
CA PRO A 67 -2.92 -16.36 -6.96
C PRO A 67 -2.51 -14.94 -6.52
N GLY A 68 -1.34 -14.78 -5.89
CA GLY A 68 -0.79 -13.48 -5.52
C GLY A 68 -0.52 -12.58 -6.72
N ARG A 69 0.03 -13.13 -7.80
CA ARG A 69 0.28 -12.37 -9.04
C ARG A 69 -1.01 -11.90 -9.69
N ILE A 70 -2.03 -12.73 -9.69
CA ILE A 70 -3.34 -12.38 -10.25
C ILE A 70 -4.01 -11.32 -9.41
N ALA A 71 -4.05 -11.49 -8.10
CA ALA A 71 -4.60 -10.50 -7.17
C ALA A 71 -3.86 -9.16 -7.27
N LYS A 72 -2.52 -9.16 -7.38
CA LYS A 72 -1.75 -7.94 -7.61
C LYS A 72 -2.14 -7.26 -8.93
N ASN A 73 -2.20 -8.00 -10.03
CA ASN A 73 -2.54 -7.43 -11.34
C ASN A 73 -3.96 -6.85 -11.36
N ALA A 74 -4.92 -7.53 -10.73
CA ALA A 74 -6.27 -7.02 -10.55
C ALA A 74 -6.27 -5.73 -9.72
N PHE A 75 -5.48 -5.68 -8.65
CA PHE A 75 -5.35 -4.50 -7.81
C PHE A 75 -4.66 -3.33 -8.55
N ILE A 76 -3.65 -3.59 -9.39
CA ILE A 76 -3.04 -2.57 -10.25
C ILE A 76 -4.10 -1.93 -11.16
N ASN A 77 -4.92 -2.74 -11.81
CA ASN A 77 -5.98 -2.24 -12.67
C ASN A 77 -7.01 -1.43 -11.88
N TYR A 78 -7.43 -1.94 -10.71
CA TYR A 78 -8.37 -1.25 -9.83
C TYR A 78 -7.87 0.14 -9.42
N VAL A 79 -6.59 0.25 -9.03
CA VAL A 79 -5.94 1.53 -8.70
C VAL A 79 -5.79 2.41 -9.93
N GLY A 80 -5.44 1.84 -11.08
CA GLY A 80 -5.30 2.56 -12.35
C GLY A 80 -6.58 3.26 -12.80
N TYR A 81 -7.74 2.70 -12.48
CA TYR A 81 -9.05 3.34 -12.75
C TYR A 81 -9.49 4.33 -11.67
N SER A 82 -8.65 4.61 -10.67
CA SER A 82 -8.93 5.58 -9.58
C SER A 82 -10.24 5.32 -8.83
N ARG A 83 -10.63 4.05 -8.69
CA ARG A 83 -11.90 3.63 -8.07
C ARG A 83 -11.85 3.50 -6.54
N CYS A 84 -10.72 3.77 -5.94
CA CYS A 84 -10.53 3.64 -4.49
C CYS A 84 -10.11 4.96 -3.83
N SER A 85 -10.41 5.11 -2.54
CA SER A 85 -10.08 6.32 -1.78
C SER A 85 -8.58 6.60 -1.67
N PHE A 86 -7.74 5.56 -1.73
CA PHE A 86 -6.28 5.68 -1.67
C PHE A 86 -5.61 5.75 -3.05
N CYS A 87 -6.36 5.56 -4.15
CA CYS A 87 -5.81 5.53 -5.52
C CYS A 87 -5.22 6.88 -5.95
N THR A 88 -5.83 7.97 -5.51
CA THR A 88 -5.40 9.34 -5.84
C THR A 88 -4.53 9.98 -4.77
N MET A 89 -4.29 9.29 -3.66
CA MET A 89 -3.47 9.81 -2.57
C MET A 89 -2.04 10.04 -3.00
N LYS A 90 -1.49 11.13 -2.51
CA LYS A 90 -0.08 11.51 -2.72
C LYS A 90 0.77 11.11 -1.53
N ASN A 91 2.04 10.83 -1.81
CA ASN A 91 3.03 10.60 -0.76
C ASN A 91 3.16 11.87 0.10
N PRO A 92 2.89 11.83 1.41
CA PRO A 92 2.89 13.02 2.24
C PRO A 92 4.28 13.65 2.44
N PHE A 93 5.35 12.91 2.13
CA PHE A 93 6.72 13.40 2.15
C PHE A 93 7.20 13.86 0.76
N LYS A 94 6.50 13.44 -0.31
CA LYS A 94 6.83 13.71 -1.72
C LYS A 94 5.55 13.97 -2.50
N GLN A 95 4.93 15.12 -2.27
CA GLN A 95 3.57 15.46 -2.71
C GLN A 95 3.30 15.32 -4.22
N GLU A 96 4.34 15.38 -5.06
CA GLU A 96 4.22 15.17 -6.50
C GLU A 96 4.09 13.69 -6.89
N LYS A 97 4.45 12.77 -5.99
CA LYS A 97 4.47 11.34 -6.25
C LYS A 97 3.21 10.66 -5.71
N SER A 98 2.75 9.64 -6.41
CA SER A 98 1.68 8.78 -5.91
C SER A 98 2.10 8.05 -4.66
N LEU A 99 1.14 7.82 -3.75
CA LEU A 99 1.37 7.07 -2.51
C LEU A 99 1.64 5.60 -2.80
N VAL A 100 0.82 5.00 -3.66
CA VAL A 100 0.89 3.57 -3.98
C VAL A 100 1.81 3.35 -5.18
N VAL A 101 2.72 2.41 -5.05
CA VAL A 101 3.68 2.01 -6.09
C VAL A 101 3.63 0.50 -6.29
N PHE A 102 3.42 0.09 -7.53
CA PHE A 102 3.39 -1.31 -7.95
C PHE A 102 4.74 -1.72 -8.50
N ASN A 103 5.63 -2.08 -7.62
CA ASN A 103 6.94 -2.58 -8.01
C ASN A 103 7.55 -3.43 -6.89
N ASN A 104 8.52 -4.24 -7.25
CA ASN A 104 9.39 -4.83 -6.25
C ASN A 104 10.20 -3.70 -5.60
N TRP A 105 10.15 -3.59 -4.27
CA TRP A 105 10.86 -2.52 -3.55
C TRP A 105 12.38 -2.70 -3.55
N GLY A 106 12.90 -3.85 -4.02
CA GLY A 106 14.33 -4.12 -4.08
C GLY A 106 15.00 -4.00 -2.70
N THR A 107 16.16 -3.36 -2.66
CA THR A 107 16.84 -3.07 -1.39
C THR A 107 16.15 -1.91 -0.69
N ILE A 108 15.70 -2.15 0.55
CA ILE A 108 15.03 -1.16 1.39
C ILE A 108 16.00 -0.01 1.72
N ASN A 109 15.59 1.22 1.44
CA ASN A 109 16.34 2.44 1.72
C ASN A 109 15.40 3.63 1.97
N ASP A 110 15.94 4.77 2.36
CA ASP A 110 15.16 5.94 2.75
C ASP A 110 14.43 6.64 1.60
N ASN A 111 14.73 6.29 0.34
CA ASN A 111 13.93 6.74 -0.81
C ASN A 111 12.51 6.15 -0.79
N HIS A 112 12.29 5.10 -0.02
CA HIS A 112 10.97 4.46 0.17
C HIS A 112 10.07 5.20 1.17
N LEU A 113 10.57 6.25 1.84
CA LEU A 113 9.79 7.00 2.83
C LEU A 113 8.47 7.51 2.24
N GLY A 114 7.39 7.18 2.92
CA GLY A 114 6.04 7.61 2.58
C GLY A 114 5.38 6.85 1.43
N TYR A 115 6.01 5.82 0.88
CA TYR A 115 5.41 4.98 -0.14
C TYR A 115 4.77 3.73 0.46
N VAL A 116 3.72 3.27 -0.21
CA VAL A 116 3.12 1.95 -0.06
C VAL A 116 3.45 1.14 -1.31
N PHE A 117 4.38 0.23 -1.18
CA PHE A 117 4.74 -0.69 -2.24
C PHE A 117 3.87 -1.92 -2.20
N ILE A 118 3.41 -2.34 -3.36
CA ILE A 118 2.63 -3.55 -3.56
C ILE A 118 3.34 -4.41 -4.59
N SER A 119 3.72 -5.59 -4.17
CA SER A 119 4.38 -6.58 -5.00
C SER A 119 3.69 -7.92 -4.82
N ASP A 120 4.07 -8.89 -5.62
CA ASP A 120 3.58 -10.26 -5.50
C ASP A 120 4.73 -11.20 -5.16
N ASN A 121 4.38 -12.25 -4.48
CA ASN A 121 5.12 -13.50 -4.49
C ASN A 121 4.20 -14.61 -5.04
N ASN A 122 4.71 -15.84 -5.15
CA ASN A 122 3.95 -16.94 -5.75
C ASN A 122 2.66 -17.28 -5.00
N THR A 123 2.53 -16.90 -3.74
CA THR A 123 1.44 -17.28 -2.85
C THR A 123 0.54 -16.13 -2.45
N GLY A 124 1.00 -14.86 -2.59
CA GLY A 124 0.24 -13.73 -2.08
C GLY A 124 0.71 -12.37 -2.57
N ILE A 125 0.11 -11.35 -2.00
CA ILE A 125 0.48 -9.95 -2.20
C ILE A 125 1.38 -9.54 -1.04
N ASP A 126 2.55 -9.00 -1.36
CA ASP A 126 3.43 -8.37 -0.39
C ASP A 126 3.14 -6.87 -0.33
N LEU A 127 2.84 -6.37 0.86
CA LEU A 127 2.65 -4.96 1.16
C LEU A 127 3.82 -4.47 2.02
N TYR A 128 4.46 -3.40 1.59
CA TYR A 128 5.54 -2.75 2.32
C TYR A 128 5.30 -1.24 2.41
N CYS A 129 5.40 -0.69 3.61
CA CYS A 129 5.16 0.72 3.87
C CYS A 129 6.27 1.29 4.76
N CYS A 130 7.06 2.22 4.27
CA CYS A 130 7.99 2.97 5.10
C CYS A 130 7.33 4.26 5.61
N HIS A 131 7.25 4.40 6.91
CA HIS A 131 6.59 5.55 7.55
C HIS A 131 7.55 6.48 8.29
N THR A 132 8.78 6.05 8.54
CA THR A 132 9.83 6.83 9.24
C THR A 132 11.20 6.36 8.73
N THR A 133 12.18 7.26 8.71
CA THR A 133 13.57 6.90 8.43
C THR A 133 14.32 6.51 9.70
N PRO A 134 15.32 5.63 9.59
CA PRO A 134 15.71 4.90 8.40
C PRO A 134 14.75 3.75 8.06
N CYS A 135 14.32 3.65 6.80
CA CYS A 135 13.33 2.66 6.34
C CYS A 135 13.79 1.20 6.52
N LYS A 136 15.08 0.94 6.59
CA LYS A 136 15.64 -0.40 6.82
C LYS A 136 15.33 -0.97 8.22
N ASP A 137 15.06 -0.11 9.19
CA ASP A 137 14.75 -0.53 10.56
C ASP A 137 13.31 -1.05 10.63
N SER A 138 13.13 -2.22 11.20
CA SER A 138 11.81 -2.90 11.29
C SER A 138 10.75 -2.10 12.07
N ALA A 139 11.17 -1.24 13.01
CA ALA A 139 10.29 -0.33 13.73
C ALA A 139 9.74 0.80 12.83
N ASN A 140 10.39 1.11 11.73
CA ASN A 140 10.13 2.24 10.85
C ASN A 140 9.37 1.87 9.58
N HIS A 141 9.10 0.59 9.39
CA HIS A 141 8.28 0.12 8.29
C HIS A 141 7.29 -0.97 8.71
N THR A 142 6.29 -1.19 7.90
CA THR A 142 5.36 -2.32 8.00
C THR A 142 5.54 -3.18 6.77
N ARG A 143 5.74 -4.49 6.96
CA ARG A 143 5.76 -5.48 5.89
C ARG A 143 4.75 -6.56 6.19
N LEU A 144 3.88 -6.83 5.24
CA LEU A 144 2.78 -7.78 5.37
C LEU A 144 2.75 -8.66 4.13
N ASN A 145 2.48 -9.93 4.32
CA ASN A 145 2.10 -10.85 3.25
C ASN A 145 0.61 -11.13 3.37
N ILE A 146 -0.12 -10.89 2.31
CA ILE A 146 -1.56 -11.14 2.20
C ILE A 146 -1.74 -12.31 1.26
N ILE A 147 -2.13 -13.45 1.83
CA ILE A 147 -2.46 -14.64 1.07
C ILE A 147 -3.93 -14.53 0.66
N PRO A 148 -4.20 -14.60 -0.65
CA PRO A 148 -5.58 -14.54 -1.17
C PRO A 148 -6.42 -15.74 -0.76
#